data_fda875d15034cd750ea427529d51a0df
#
_entry.id   fda875d15034cd750ea427529d51a0df
#
_cell.length_a   1.000
_cell.length_b   1.000
_cell.length_c   1.000
_cell.angle_alpha   90.00
_cell.angle_beta   90.00
_cell.angle_gamma   90.00
#
_symmetry.space_group_name_H-M   'P 1'
#
loop_
_entity.id
_entity.type
_entity.pdbx_description
1 polymer ?
#
loop_
_entity_poly.entity_id
_entity_poly.type
_entity_poly.pdbx_seq_one_letter_code
_entity_poly.pdbx_strand_id
1 'polypeptide(L)'
;MTEKLSSLPYIEGIVLGGSRARGTHTEDSDIDIGIYYNQESFDLTAINQIATELDDENRNNLVVPPGAWGDWVNGGGWLVMNGYHVDLILRDIKRVEQIIKDTEQGIVTANYQTGHPHGYISAMYRGELAISKIQYAKNERLCELKNQAEIYPGALKKNLINFFIFEAEFSLMFVKANSGAEDKYYIAGHVFRIISCLNQVLFACNNAYCINEKKAIKLLETFEYKPEKYAERVNHIFEVLGLSLFECYDMTEKLYKEVKKIATEINNFLNEGNSDERKQI
;
A
#
# COMPACT_ATOMS: atom_id res chain seq x y z
N MET A 1 25.42 -7.45 3.30
CA MET A 1 24.65 -6.42 2.59
C MET A 1 24.52 -5.13 3.42
N THR A 2 23.85 -5.14 4.56
CA THR A 2 23.61 -3.92 5.38
C THR A 2 24.86 -3.13 5.65
N GLU A 3 25.96 -3.77 6.08
CA GLU A 3 27.24 -3.13 6.37
C GLU A 3 27.83 -2.40 5.14
N LYS A 4 27.80 -3.04 3.95
CA LYS A 4 28.27 -2.41 2.71
C LYS A 4 27.43 -1.21 2.31
N LEU A 5 26.08 -1.35 2.31
CA LEU A 5 25.19 -0.27 1.94
C LEU A 5 25.25 0.90 2.93
N SER A 6 25.35 0.65 4.23
CA SER A 6 25.43 1.70 5.24
C SER A 6 26.74 2.50 5.22
N SER A 7 27.77 2.03 4.51
CA SER A 7 29.01 2.80 4.31
C SER A 7 28.83 4.00 3.37
N LEU A 8 27.76 4.02 2.56
CA LEU A 8 27.45 5.14 1.67
C LEU A 8 26.89 6.33 2.48
N PRO A 9 27.49 7.52 2.38
CA PRO A 9 27.22 8.65 3.29
C PRO A 9 25.79 9.20 3.18
N TYR A 10 25.10 8.97 2.06
CA TYR A 10 23.74 9.40 1.82
C TYR A 10 22.67 8.40 2.27
N ILE A 11 23.05 7.21 2.76
CA ILE A 11 22.10 6.25 3.31
C ILE A 11 21.73 6.68 4.73
N GLU A 12 20.44 6.96 4.92
CA GLU A 12 19.85 7.36 6.18
C GLU A 12 19.33 6.16 6.98
N GLY A 13 18.95 5.07 6.27
CA GLY A 13 18.55 3.83 6.90
C GLY A 13 18.25 2.71 5.92
N ILE A 14 18.21 1.49 6.46
CA ILE A 14 17.93 0.26 5.73
C ILE A 14 16.89 -0.52 6.53
N VAL A 15 15.85 -0.99 5.84
CA VAL A 15 14.78 -1.78 6.47
C VAL A 15 14.53 -3.09 5.70
N LEU A 16 14.15 -4.13 6.40
CA LEU A 16 13.52 -5.32 5.82
C LEU A 16 12.03 -5.05 5.68
N GLY A 17 11.50 -5.20 4.49
CA GLY A 17 10.10 -4.97 4.13
C GLY A 17 9.33 -6.25 3.79
N GLY A 18 8.22 -6.05 3.08
CA GLY A 18 7.45 -7.09 2.43
C GLY A 18 6.93 -8.22 3.32
N SER A 19 6.83 -9.40 2.73
CA SER A 19 6.30 -10.59 3.41
C SER A 19 7.19 -11.08 4.55
N ARG A 20 8.51 -10.89 4.44
CA ARG A 20 9.48 -11.30 5.47
C ARG A 20 9.38 -10.41 6.73
N ALA A 21 9.12 -9.13 6.56
CA ALA A 21 8.88 -8.24 7.71
C ALA A 21 7.57 -8.61 8.43
N ARG A 22 6.53 -8.97 7.69
CA ARG A 22 5.23 -9.40 8.23
C ARG A 22 5.21 -10.81 8.83
N GLY A 23 6.21 -11.64 8.56
CA GLY A 23 6.23 -13.06 8.97
C GLY A 23 5.28 -13.95 8.14
N THR A 24 4.86 -13.50 6.96
CA THR A 24 3.94 -14.23 6.05
C THR A 24 4.64 -14.80 4.82
N HIS A 25 5.97 -14.84 4.83
CA HIS A 25 6.80 -15.33 3.74
C HIS A 25 6.83 -16.86 3.67
N THR A 26 7.16 -17.37 2.50
CA THR A 26 7.56 -18.77 2.22
C THR A 26 9.07 -18.80 1.94
N GLU A 27 9.65 -19.99 1.80
CA GLU A 27 11.08 -20.15 1.46
C GLU A 27 11.44 -19.43 0.15
N ASP A 28 10.55 -19.47 -0.84
CA ASP A 28 10.73 -18.86 -2.16
C ASP A 28 10.38 -17.36 -2.21
N SER A 29 10.01 -16.74 -1.08
CA SER A 29 9.66 -15.32 -1.08
C SER A 29 10.89 -14.46 -1.24
N ASP A 30 10.79 -13.42 -2.08
CA ASP A 30 11.79 -12.39 -2.27
C ASP A 30 12.16 -11.69 -0.94
N ILE A 31 13.32 -11.08 -0.90
CA ILE A 31 13.80 -10.28 0.23
C ILE A 31 13.67 -8.81 -0.15
N ASP A 32 12.63 -8.14 0.38
CA ASP A 32 12.38 -6.72 0.13
C ASP A 32 13.23 -5.84 1.07
N ILE A 33 14.12 -5.03 0.53
CA ILE A 33 15.00 -4.11 1.26
C ILE A 33 14.67 -2.68 0.90
N GLY A 34 14.11 -1.94 1.85
CA GLY A 34 13.91 -0.50 1.72
C GLY A 34 15.19 0.26 2.06
N ILE A 35 15.66 1.08 1.11
CA ILE A 35 16.83 1.94 1.27
C ILE A 35 16.36 3.37 1.39
N TYR A 36 16.43 3.91 2.61
CA TYR A 36 16.09 5.31 2.91
C TYR A 36 17.33 6.16 2.69
N TYR A 37 17.24 7.12 1.79
CA TYR A 37 18.39 7.90 1.35
C TYR A 37 18.10 9.40 1.29
N ASN A 38 19.16 10.21 1.29
CA ASN A 38 19.09 11.64 1.03
C ASN A 38 19.25 11.90 -0.46
N GLN A 39 18.18 12.40 -1.11
CA GLN A 39 18.15 12.68 -2.55
C GLN A 39 19.24 13.66 -3.01
N GLU A 40 19.59 14.65 -2.18
CA GLU A 40 20.53 15.73 -2.56
C GLU A 40 21.98 15.21 -2.74
N SER A 41 22.34 14.13 -2.08
CA SER A 41 23.68 13.54 -2.09
C SER A 41 23.71 12.13 -2.69
N PHE A 42 22.62 11.67 -3.30
CA PHE A 42 22.51 10.32 -3.86
C PHE A 42 23.53 10.11 -5.01
N ASP A 43 24.29 9.02 -4.91
CA ASP A 43 25.27 8.60 -5.92
C ASP A 43 24.89 7.22 -6.48
N LEU A 44 24.35 7.23 -7.70
CA LEU A 44 23.93 6.02 -8.40
C LEU A 44 25.12 5.09 -8.73
N THR A 45 26.28 5.67 -9.00
CA THR A 45 27.49 4.88 -9.33
C THR A 45 27.96 4.10 -8.12
N ALA A 46 28.04 4.75 -6.96
CA ALA A 46 28.48 4.12 -5.73
C ALA A 46 27.56 2.98 -5.28
N ILE A 47 26.21 3.16 -5.35
CA ILE A 47 25.29 2.08 -5.00
C ILE A 47 25.34 0.92 -5.99
N ASN A 48 25.54 1.19 -7.28
CA ASN A 48 25.68 0.14 -8.29
C ASN A 48 26.98 -0.66 -8.12
N GLN A 49 28.09 -0.06 -7.68
CA GLN A 49 29.31 -0.79 -7.35
C GLN A 49 29.04 -1.80 -6.23
N ILE A 50 28.37 -1.37 -5.15
CA ILE A 50 27.99 -2.27 -4.05
C ILE A 50 26.99 -3.35 -4.51
N ALA A 51 26.00 -2.98 -5.32
CA ALA A 51 25.01 -3.93 -5.84
C ALA A 51 25.69 -5.02 -6.70
N THR A 52 26.63 -4.64 -7.57
CA THR A 52 27.43 -5.58 -8.38
C THR A 52 28.24 -6.54 -7.50
N GLU A 53 28.86 -6.04 -6.42
CA GLU A 53 29.61 -6.89 -5.49
C GLU A 53 28.75 -7.83 -4.66
N LEU A 54 27.46 -7.50 -4.48
CA LEU A 54 26.50 -8.31 -3.72
C LEU A 54 25.79 -9.34 -4.57
N ASP A 55 25.71 -9.11 -5.86
CA ASP A 55 25.02 -9.98 -6.81
C ASP A 55 25.85 -11.22 -7.15
N ASP A 56 25.26 -12.39 -7.08
CA ASP A 56 25.94 -13.68 -7.29
C ASP A 56 26.62 -13.79 -8.65
N GLU A 57 26.09 -13.11 -9.67
CA GLU A 57 26.64 -13.06 -11.04
C GLU A 57 27.48 -11.83 -11.32
N ASN A 58 27.66 -10.93 -10.34
CA ASN A 58 28.34 -9.65 -10.47
C ASN A 58 27.84 -8.80 -11.65
N ARG A 59 26.53 -8.81 -11.90
CA ARG A 59 25.88 -8.03 -12.95
C ARG A 59 26.04 -6.52 -12.68
N ASN A 60 26.18 -5.73 -13.74
CA ASN A 60 26.35 -4.29 -13.65
C ASN A 60 25.02 -3.54 -13.83
N ASN A 61 24.97 -2.31 -13.31
CA ASN A 61 23.81 -1.40 -13.46
C ASN A 61 22.47 -2.00 -13.00
N LEU A 62 22.50 -2.70 -11.86
CA LEU A 62 21.33 -3.36 -11.28
C LEU A 62 20.36 -2.37 -10.65
N VAL A 63 20.90 -1.26 -10.10
CA VAL A 63 20.08 -0.21 -9.47
C VAL A 63 19.80 0.87 -10.51
N VAL A 64 18.52 1.16 -10.72
CA VAL A 64 18.07 2.25 -11.57
C VAL A 64 17.98 3.57 -10.80
N PRO A 65 18.09 4.73 -11.48
CA PRO A 65 18.02 6.02 -10.80
C PRO A 65 16.65 6.27 -10.16
N PRO A 66 16.57 7.16 -9.15
CA PRO A 66 15.32 7.65 -8.61
C PRO A 66 14.38 8.16 -9.72
N GLY A 67 13.09 7.78 -9.63
CA GLY A 67 12.07 8.10 -10.62
C GLY A 67 11.96 7.13 -11.80
N ALA A 68 12.92 6.24 -12.02
CA ALA A 68 12.90 5.33 -13.18
C ALA A 68 11.74 4.31 -13.15
N TRP A 69 11.24 3.96 -11.97
CA TRP A 69 10.06 3.10 -11.80
C TRP A 69 8.76 3.88 -11.63
N GLY A 70 8.77 5.16 -11.98
CA GLY A 70 7.67 6.11 -11.78
C GLY A 70 7.81 6.88 -10.47
N ASP A 71 7.00 7.94 -10.36
CA ASP A 71 7.15 8.95 -9.30
C ASP A 71 6.95 8.38 -7.88
N TRP A 72 6.18 7.32 -7.71
CA TRP A 72 5.81 6.80 -6.39
C TRP A 72 6.59 5.56 -5.99
N VAL A 73 6.79 4.59 -6.87
CA VAL A 73 7.69 3.47 -6.58
C VAL A 73 9.14 3.94 -6.54
N ASN A 74 9.44 5.01 -7.26
CA ASN A 74 10.71 5.72 -7.30
C ASN A 74 11.77 4.95 -8.11
N GLY A 75 12.53 4.06 -7.51
CA GLY A 75 13.56 3.28 -8.17
C GLY A 75 14.11 2.21 -7.25
N GLY A 76 15.07 1.46 -7.73
CA GLY A 76 15.66 0.36 -6.97
C GLY A 76 16.43 -0.60 -7.86
N GLY A 77 16.56 -1.84 -7.44
CA GLY A 77 17.29 -2.85 -8.20
C GLY A 77 16.91 -4.27 -7.80
N TRP A 78 17.14 -5.20 -8.71
CA TRP A 78 16.88 -6.62 -8.52
C TRP A 78 18.20 -7.40 -8.54
N LEU A 79 18.57 -7.94 -7.38
CA LEU A 79 19.77 -8.72 -7.17
C LEU A 79 19.42 -10.18 -6.94
N VAL A 80 20.40 -11.06 -7.16
CA VAL A 80 20.39 -12.42 -6.63
C VAL A 80 21.56 -12.53 -5.66
N MET A 81 21.29 -12.88 -4.40
CA MET A 81 22.30 -12.96 -3.37
C MET A 81 22.17 -14.25 -2.58
N ASN A 82 23.20 -15.10 -2.62
CA ASN A 82 23.17 -16.46 -2.07
C ASN A 82 21.96 -17.29 -2.56
N GLY A 83 21.61 -17.13 -3.84
CA GLY A 83 20.47 -17.79 -4.47
C GLY A 83 19.10 -17.19 -4.17
N TYR A 84 18.98 -16.14 -3.36
CA TYR A 84 17.73 -15.45 -3.08
C TYR A 84 17.56 -14.22 -3.95
N HIS A 85 16.34 -13.99 -4.44
CA HIS A 85 15.97 -12.72 -5.07
C HIS A 85 15.87 -11.63 -3.99
N VAL A 86 16.57 -10.51 -4.24
CA VAL A 86 16.61 -9.36 -3.33
C VAL A 86 16.17 -8.10 -4.08
N ASP A 87 15.08 -7.51 -3.63
CA ASP A 87 14.53 -6.28 -4.18
C ASP A 87 15.02 -5.09 -3.35
N LEU A 88 15.87 -4.26 -3.95
CA LEU A 88 16.24 -2.96 -3.37
C LEU A 88 15.22 -1.92 -3.78
N ILE A 89 14.62 -1.23 -2.82
CA ILE A 89 13.59 -0.22 -3.08
C ILE A 89 14.06 1.11 -2.48
N LEU A 90 14.25 2.11 -3.35
CA LEU A 90 14.72 3.44 -2.95
C LEU A 90 13.59 4.29 -2.37
N ARG A 91 13.82 4.92 -1.21
CA ARG A 91 12.87 5.82 -0.54
C ARG A 91 13.59 7.10 -0.11
N ASP A 92 13.26 8.24 -0.74
CA ASP A 92 13.75 9.54 -0.28
C ASP A 92 13.21 9.83 1.13
N ILE A 93 14.12 9.99 2.10
CA ILE A 93 13.75 10.18 3.51
C ILE A 93 12.92 11.45 3.73
N LYS A 94 13.15 12.53 2.97
CA LYS A 94 12.39 13.77 3.08
C LYS A 94 10.95 13.58 2.58
N ARG A 95 10.76 12.83 1.51
CA ARG A 95 9.43 12.49 0.99
C ARG A 95 8.66 11.63 1.98
N VAL A 96 9.31 10.61 2.56
CA VAL A 96 8.69 9.76 3.59
C VAL A 96 8.25 10.59 4.79
N GLU A 97 9.10 11.49 5.28
CA GLU A 97 8.78 12.40 6.37
C GLU A 97 7.58 13.29 6.04
N GLN A 98 7.53 13.86 4.83
CA GLN A 98 6.38 14.67 4.39
C GLN A 98 5.08 13.85 4.35
N ILE A 99 5.12 12.64 3.81
CA ILE A 99 3.96 11.74 3.77
C ILE A 99 3.47 11.36 5.18
N ILE A 100 4.38 11.16 6.12
CA ILE A 100 4.00 10.89 7.51
C ILE A 100 3.27 12.10 8.12
N LYS A 101 3.76 13.33 7.89
CA LYS A 101 3.10 14.57 8.33
C LYS A 101 1.73 14.77 7.67
N ASP A 102 1.64 14.55 6.35
CA ASP A 102 0.40 14.69 5.61
C ASP A 102 -0.65 13.70 6.09
N THR A 103 -0.28 12.43 6.22
CA THR A 103 -1.18 11.36 6.67
C THR A 103 -1.62 11.51 8.13
N GLU A 104 -0.82 12.15 8.98
CA GLU A 104 -1.23 12.53 10.35
C GLU A 104 -2.43 13.48 10.34
N GLN A 105 -2.48 14.37 9.35
CA GLN A 105 -3.59 15.29 9.11
C GLN A 105 -4.70 14.67 8.25
N GLY A 106 -4.56 13.41 7.83
CA GLY A 106 -5.49 12.72 6.95
C GLY A 106 -5.35 13.09 5.48
N ILE A 107 -4.32 13.83 5.08
CA ILE A 107 -4.08 14.20 3.68
C ILE A 107 -3.51 13.00 2.93
N VAL A 108 -4.21 12.58 1.88
CA VAL A 108 -3.80 11.50 0.98
C VAL A 108 -4.06 11.87 -0.47
N THR A 109 -3.26 11.29 -1.36
CA THR A 109 -3.44 11.39 -2.81
C THR A 109 -3.48 10.00 -3.44
N ALA A 110 -4.31 9.84 -4.48
CA ALA A 110 -4.32 8.66 -5.34
C ALA A 110 -3.61 9.01 -6.65
N ASN A 111 -2.63 8.21 -7.03
CA ASN A 111 -1.72 8.57 -8.10
C ASN A 111 -1.59 7.42 -9.10
N TYR A 112 -1.46 7.76 -10.39
CA TYR A 112 -1.11 6.75 -11.39
C TYR A 112 0.32 6.24 -11.13
N GLN A 113 0.45 4.91 -11.10
CA GLN A 113 1.75 4.27 -10.93
C GLN A 113 1.76 2.92 -11.63
N THR A 114 2.73 2.70 -12.50
CA THR A 114 2.96 1.40 -13.14
C THR A 114 3.17 0.32 -12.06
N GLY A 115 2.53 -0.85 -12.24
CA GLY A 115 2.58 -1.95 -11.27
C GLY A 115 1.52 -1.88 -10.16
N HIS A 116 0.77 -0.75 -10.06
CA HIS A 116 -0.36 -0.58 -9.14
C HIS A 116 -1.64 -0.32 -9.96
N PRO A 117 -2.43 -1.36 -10.27
CA PRO A 117 -3.56 -1.24 -11.19
C PRO A 117 -4.69 -0.35 -10.68
N HIS A 118 -4.88 -0.19 -9.38
CA HIS A 118 -5.81 0.79 -8.80
C HIS A 118 -5.17 2.17 -8.65
N GLY A 119 -3.85 2.22 -8.54
CA GLY A 119 -3.05 3.40 -8.29
C GLY A 119 -2.29 3.36 -6.97
N TYR A 120 -1.32 4.25 -6.84
CA TYR A 120 -0.50 4.38 -5.64
C TYR A 120 -1.14 5.40 -4.69
N ILE A 121 -1.62 4.94 -3.56
CA ILE A 121 -2.14 5.81 -2.50
C ILE A 121 -0.96 6.29 -1.66
N SER A 122 -0.81 7.61 -1.47
CA SER A 122 0.37 8.17 -0.79
C SER A 122 0.60 7.58 0.61
N ALA A 123 -0.46 7.19 1.32
CA ALA A 123 -0.39 6.50 2.60
C ALA A 123 0.36 5.14 2.56
N MET A 124 0.61 4.56 1.37
CA MET A 124 1.39 3.33 1.23
C MET A 124 2.82 3.50 1.76
N TYR A 125 3.44 4.68 1.59
CA TYR A 125 4.76 4.97 2.18
C TYR A 125 4.77 4.84 3.71
N ARG A 126 3.74 5.38 4.38
CA ARG A 126 3.57 5.23 5.82
C ARG A 126 3.40 3.75 6.19
N GLY A 127 2.55 3.04 5.44
CA GLY A 127 2.28 1.62 5.64
C GLY A 127 3.52 0.74 5.44
N GLU A 128 4.32 0.98 4.41
CA GLU A 128 5.58 0.28 4.18
C GLU A 128 6.53 0.43 5.37
N LEU A 129 6.71 1.66 5.87
CA LEU A 129 7.57 1.92 7.02
C LEU A 129 7.01 1.29 8.30
N ALA A 130 5.68 1.38 8.53
CA ALA A 130 5.03 0.81 9.70
C ALA A 130 5.26 -0.70 9.86
N ILE A 131 5.20 -1.46 8.75
CA ILE A 131 5.37 -2.91 8.80
C ILE A 131 6.82 -3.36 8.73
N SER A 132 7.74 -2.48 8.34
CA SER A 132 9.15 -2.82 8.14
C SER A 132 9.90 -3.11 9.44
N LYS A 133 11.06 -3.76 9.32
CA LYS A 133 11.99 -3.98 10.43
C LYS A 133 13.30 -3.24 10.14
N ILE A 134 13.67 -2.28 10.96
CA ILE A 134 14.92 -1.53 10.81
C ILE A 134 16.11 -2.48 10.95
N GLN A 135 17.00 -2.46 9.95
CA GLN A 135 18.26 -3.19 9.94
C GLN A 135 19.45 -2.26 10.21
N TYR A 136 19.30 -1.00 9.82
CA TYR A 136 20.27 0.07 10.07
C TYR A 136 19.55 1.41 10.12
N ALA A 137 19.95 2.27 11.03
CA ALA A 137 19.57 3.68 11.07
C ALA A 137 20.82 4.50 11.37
N LYS A 138 21.10 5.51 10.55
CA LYS A 138 22.25 6.40 10.69
C LYS A 138 22.14 7.29 11.93
N ASN A 139 20.90 7.63 12.28
CA ASN A 139 20.54 8.47 13.43
C ASN A 139 19.10 8.13 13.86
N GLU A 140 18.57 8.84 14.86
CA GLU A 140 17.23 8.58 15.41
C GLU A 140 16.08 8.89 14.43
N ARG A 141 16.31 9.66 13.38
CA ARG A 141 15.25 10.16 12.46
C ARG A 141 14.38 9.03 11.88
N LEU A 142 14.99 7.96 11.36
CA LEU A 142 14.22 6.84 10.79
C LEU A 142 13.44 6.09 11.86
N CYS A 143 14.00 5.95 13.07
CA CYS A 143 13.33 5.32 14.20
C CYS A 143 12.11 6.13 14.65
N GLU A 144 12.23 7.46 14.73
CA GLU A 144 11.13 8.37 15.06
C GLU A 144 10.01 8.30 14.02
N LEU A 145 10.37 8.34 12.74
CA LEU A 145 9.41 8.21 11.63
C LEU A 145 8.67 6.86 11.66
N LYS A 146 9.38 5.78 11.98
CA LYS A 146 8.78 4.46 12.14
C LYS A 146 7.81 4.41 13.31
N ASN A 147 8.18 4.93 14.47
CA ASN A 147 7.30 4.99 15.65
C ASN A 147 6.01 5.77 15.32
N GLN A 148 6.12 6.89 14.58
CA GLN A 148 4.94 7.64 14.11
C GLN A 148 4.12 6.83 13.09
N ALA A 149 4.77 6.09 12.19
CA ALA A 149 4.09 5.30 11.18
C ALA A 149 3.28 4.13 11.77
N GLU A 150 3.74 3.53 12.87
CA GLU A 150 3.05 2.42 13.55
C GLU A 150 1.72 2.85 14.20
N ILE A 151 1.59 4.13 14.54
CA ILE A 151 0.33 4.67 15.04
C ILE A 151 -0.58 5.01 13.85
N TYR A 152 -1.75 4.37 13.76
CA TYR A 152 -2.69 4.63 12.67
C TYR A 152 -3.52 5.89 12.98
N PRO A 153 -3.40 7.00 12.22
CA PRO A 153 -4.06 8.26 12.57
C PRO A 153 -5.58 8.20 12.36
N GLY A 154 -6.35 8.69 13.34
CA GLY A 154 -7.80 8.79 13.22
C GLY A 154 -8.28 9.67 12.05
N ALA A 155 -7.56 10.76 11.76
CA ALA A 155 -7.83 11.62 10.61
C ALA A 155 -7.62 10.88 9.28
N LEU A 156 -6.53 10.09 9.16
CA LEU A 156 -6.29 9.25 8.00
C LEU A 156 -7.39 8.23 7.79
N LYS A 157 -7.79 7.51 8.87
CA LYS A 157 -8.89 6.54 8.83
C LYS A 157 -10.15 7.16 8.25
N LYS A 158 -10.59 8.27 8.83
CA LYS A 158 -11.81 8.97 8.43
C LYS A 158 -11.76 9.40 6.95
N ASN A 159 -10.64 9.97 6.53
CA ASN A 159 -10.50 10.49 5.16
C ASN A 159 -10.41 9.37 4.13
N LEU A 160 -9.68 8.28 4.39
CA LEU A 160 -9.64 7.11 3.50
C LEU A 160 -11.02 6.47 3.35
N ILE A 161 -11.75 6.26 4.47
CA ILE A 161 -13.10 5.71 4.42
C ILE A 161 -14.01 6.59 3.55
N ASN A 162 -14.05 7.90 3.81
CA ASN A 162 -14.94 8.80 3.08
C ASN A 162 -14.58 8.89 1.59
N PHE A 163 -13.29 9.01 1.27
CA PHE A 163 -12.82 9.10 -0.10
C PHE A 163 -13.17 7.84 -0.90
N PHE A 164 -12.84 6.67 -0.37
CA PHE A 164 -13.03 5.43 -1.12
C PHE A 164 -14.48 4.91 -1.12
N ILE A 165 -15.29 5.22 -0.10
CA ILE A 165 -16.74 4.96 -0.17
C ILE A 165 -17.37 5.79 -1.28
N PHE A 166 -17.03 7.07 -1.40
CA PHE A 166 -17.53 7.92 -2.48
C PHE A 166 -17.11 7.40 -3.85
N GLU A 167 -15.84 7.05 -4.03
CA GLU A 167 -15.32 6.54 -5.30
C GLU A 167 -15.96 5.20 -5.70
N ALA A 168 -16.18 4.30 -4.73
CA ALA A 168 -16.88 3.04 -4.95
C ALA A 168 -18.34 3.28 -5.37
N GLU A 169 -19.05 4.18 -4.68
CA GLU A 169 -20.45 4.54 -5.00
C GLU A 169 -20.57 5.12 -6.39
N PHE A 170 -19.68 6.05 -6.74
CA PHE A 170 -19.65 6.68 -8.04
C PHE A 170 -19.40 5.66 -9.16
N SER A 171 -18.41 4.76 -8.97
CA SER A 171 -18.16 3.67 -9.92
C SER A 171 -19.33 2.69 -10.05
N LEU A 172 -20.02 2.40 -8.93
CA LEU A 172 -21.19 1.52 -8.92
C LEU A 172 -22.36 2.08 -9.76
N MET A 173 -22.53 3.42 -9.78
CA MET A 173 -23.54 4.06 -10.64
C MET A 173 -23.30 3.76 -12.13
N PHE A 174 -22.05 3.73 -12.58
CA PHE A 174 -21.71 3.40 -13.96
C PHE A 174 -21.92 1.91 -14.27
N VAL A 175 -21.60 1.01 -13.35
CA VAL A 175 -21.90 -0.42 -13.49
C VAL A 175 -23.41 -0.61 -13.64
N LYS A 176 -24.22 0.03 -12.79
CA LYS A 176 -25.68 -0.01 -12.84
C LYS A 176 -26.23 0.48 -14.20
N ALA A 177 -25.78 1.66 -14.63
CA ALA A 177 -26.27 2.28 -15.86
C ALA A 177 -25.93 1.45 -17.12
N ASN A 178 -24.87 0.64 -17.07
CA ASN A 178 -24.37 -0.12 -18.22
C ASN A 178 -24.55 -1.64 -18.08
N SER A 179 -25.21 -2.14 -17.02
CA SER A 179 -25.39 -3.59 -16.80
C SER A 179 -26.22 -4.31 -17.90
N GLY A 180 -26.98 -3.56 -18.69
CA GLY A 180 -27.68 -4.05 -19.88
C GLY A 180 -26.90 -3.89 -21.19
N ALA A 181 -25.72 -3.28 -21.16
CA ALA A 181 -24.87 -3.08 -22.33
C ALA A 181 -23.91 -4.27 -22.53
N GLU A 182 -23.30 -4.37 -23.72
CA GLU A 182 -22.32 -5.43 -24.02
C GLU A 182 -20.87 -5.03 -23.68
N ASP A 183 -20.65 -3.84 -23.09
CA ASP A 183 -19.32 -3.29 -22.81
C ASP A 183 -18.74 -3.88 -21.50
N LYS A 184 -18.37 -5.15 -21.57
CA LYS A 184 -17.74 -5.86 -20.45
C LYS A 184 -16.42 -5.24 -20.03
N TYR A 185 -15.65 -4.66 -20.95
CA TYR A 185 -14.37 -4.02 -20.66
C TYR A 185 -14.55 -2.83 -19.71
N TYR A 186 -15.47 -1.92 -20.04
CA TYR A 186 -15.76 -0.75 -19.22
C TYR A 186 -16.27 -1.14 -17.83
N ILE A 187 -17.21 -2.09 -17.77
CA ILE A 187 -17.77 -2.58 -16.51
C ILE A 187 -16.70 -3.29 -15.67
N ALA A 188 -15.83 -4.10 -16.28
CA ALA A 188 -14.73 -4.76 -15.57
C ALA A 188 -13.80 -3.74 -14.88
N GLY A 189 -13.48 -2.63 -15.55
CA GLY A 189 -12.69 -1.55 -14.97
C GLY A 189 -13.35 -0.93 -13.74
N HIS A 190 -14.67 -0.68 -13.81
CA HIS A 190 -15.42 -0.15 -12.67
C HIS A 190 -15.57 -1.16 -11.52
N VAL A 191 -15.84 -2.43 -11.82
CA VAL A 191 -15.92 -3.50 -10.80
C VAL A 191 -14.58 -3.65 -10.07
N PHE A 192 -13.47 -3.70 -10.82
CA PHE A 192 -12.13 -3.73 -10.24
C PHE A 192 -11.88 -2.51 -9.34
N ARG A 193 -12.24 -1.31 -9.80
CA ARG A 193 -12.11 -0.07 -9.02
C ARG A 193 -12.94 -0.12 -7.74
N ILE A 194 -14.20 -0.55 -7.81
CA ILE A 194 -15.07 -0.70 -6.63
C ILE A 194 -14.42 -1.62 -5.60
N ILE A 195 -14.00 -2.83 -6.00
CA ILE A 195 -13.39 -3.79 -5.08
C ILE A 195 -12.10 -3.23 -4.47
N SER A 196 -11.27 -2.55 -5.26
CA SER A 196 -10.05 -1.91 -4.76
C SER A 196 -10.35 -0.81 -3.74
N CYS A 197 -11.38 0.01 -3.98
CA CYS A 197 -11.87 1.00 -3.01
C CYS A 197 -12.38 0.34 -1.73
N LEU A 198 -13.19 -0.71 -1.83
CA LEU A 198 -13.70 -1.45 -0.67
C LEU A 198 -12.56 -2.07 0.15
N ASN A 199 -11.50 -2.55 -0.51
CA ASN A 199 -10.29 -3.02 0.18
C ASN A 199 -9.66 -1.88 1.01
N GLN A 200 -9.46 -0.69 0.43
CA GLN A 200 -8.92 0.47 1.16
C GLN A 200 -9.78 0.83 2.37
N VAL A 201 -11.11 0.84 2.22
CA VAL A 201 -12.06 1.10 3.32
C VAL A 201 -11.90 0.07 4.43
N LEU A 202 -11.90 -1.22 4.11
CA LEU A 202 -11.80 -2.29 5.10
C LEU A 202 -10.45 -2.28 5.82
N PHE A 203 -9.35 -2.01 5.10
CA PHE A 203 -8.05 -1.82 5.74
C PHE A 203 -8.09 -0.65 6.73
N ALA A 204 -8.64 0.50 6.33
CA ALA A 204 -8.77 1.65 7.21
C ALA A 204 -9.66 1.36 8.43
N CYS A 205 -10.78 0.65 8.27
CA CYS A 205 -11.63 0.23 9.39
C CYS A 205 -10.87 -0.59 10.44
N ASN A 206 -9.90 -1.39 9.99
CA ASN A 206 -9.08 -2.26 10.85
C ASN A 206 -7.74 -1.63 11.28
N ASN A 207 -7.53 -0.32 11.13
CA ASN A 207 -6.27 0.36 11.42
C ASN A 207 -5.06 -0.26 10.71
N ALA A 208 -5.25 -0.77 9.52
CA ALA A 208 -4.22 -1.40 8.72
C ALA A 208 -3.98 -0.62 7.42
N TYR A 209 -2.76 -0.66 6.90
CA TYR A 209 -2.41 -0.02 5.64
C TYR A 209 -2.54 -1.01 4.48
N CYS A 210 -3.32 -0.65 3.46
CA CYS A 210 -3.36 -1.36 2.19
C CYS A 210 -2.20 -0.87 1.33
N ILE A 211 -1.07 -1.54 1.40
CA ILE A 211 0.17 -1.12 0.72
C ILE A 211 0.33 -1.68 -0.70
N ASN A 212 -0.51 -2.62 -1.09
CA ASN A 212 -0.50 -3.22 -2.42
C ASN A 212 -1.83 -3.93 -2.67
N GLU A 213 -2.26 -4.00 -3.92
CA GLU A 213 -3.44 -4.77 -4.33
C GLU A 213 -3.17 -6.29 -4.29
N LYS A 214 -1.91 -6.69 -4.51
CA LYS A 214 -1.49 -8.10 -4.47
C LYS A 214 -1.74 -8.69 -3.09
N LYS A 215 -2.51 -9.75 -3.01
CA LYS A 215 -2.90 -10.44 -1.77
C LYS A 215 -3.77 -9.61 -0.79
N ALA A 216 -4.25 -8.41 -1.15
CA ALA A 216 -5.07 -7.57 -0.27
C ALA A 216 -6.32 -8.32 0.22
N ILE A 217 -7.06 -8.96 -0.70
CA ILE A 217 -8.27 -9.72 -0.38
C ILE A 217 -7.97 -10.88 0.59
N LYS A 218 -6.86 -11.60 0.37
CA LYS A 218 -6.44 -12.69 1.26
C LYS A 218 -6.09 -12.18 2.66
N LEU A 219 -5.45 -11.02 2.76
CA LEU A 219 -5.11 -10.42 4.05
C LEU A 219 -6.37 -9.96 4.80
N LEU A 220 -7.37 -9.45 4.09
CA LEU A 220 -8.66 -9.05 4.67
C LEU A 220 -9.38 -10.21 5.36
N GLU A 221 -9.19 -11.46 4.94
CA GLU A 221 -9.79 -12.61 5.64
C GLU A 221 -9.34 -12.74 7.11
N THR A 222 -8.22 -12.16 7.48
CA THR A 222 -7.70 -12.16 8.86
C THR A 222 -8.24 -11.00 9.72
N PHE A 223 -8.98 -10.05 9.13
CA PHE A 223 -9.44 -8.85 9.81
C PHE A 223 -10.78 -9.06 10.52
N GLU A 224 -11.01 -8.24 11.55
CA GLU A 224 -12.26 -8.26 12.35
C GLU A 224 -13.42 -7.62 11.57
N TYR A 225 -13.22 -6.40 11.06
CA TYR A 225 -14.26 -5.63 10.38
C TYR A 225 -14.24 -5.92 8.88
N LYS A 226 -15.03 -6.90 8.45
CA LYS A 226 -15.21 -7.28 7.05
C LYS A 226 -16.54 -7.99 6.83
N PRO A 227 -17.08 -8.00 5.61
CA PRO A 227 -18.19 -8.89 5.23
C PRO A 227 -17.79 -10.37 5.39
N GLU A 228 -18.76 -11.18 5.75
CA GLU A 228 -18.56 -12.64 5.80
C GLU A 228 -18.19 -13.17 4.41
N LYS A 229 -17.20 -14.09 4.36
CA LYS A 229 -16.70 -14.72 3.12
C LYS A 229 -16.28 -13.69 2.04
N TYR A 230 -15.64 -12.61 2.47
CA TYR A 230 -15.31 -11.49 1.56
C TYR A 230 -14.50 -11.95 0.34
N ALA A 231 -13.44 -12.74 0.53
CA ALA A 231 -12.60 -13.23 -0.57
C ALA A 231 -13.35 -14.13 -1.55
N GLU A 232 -14.18 -15.06 -1.05
CA GLU A 232 -15.03 -15.93 -1.88
C GLU A 232 -15.99 -15.11 -2.72
N ARG A 233 -16.65 -14.12 -2.12
CA ARG A 233 -17.62 -13.26 -2.79
C ARG A 233 -16.97 -12.37 -3.84
N VAL A 234 -15.80 -11.81 -3.56
CA VAL A 234 -15.05 -11.02 -4.54
C VAL A 234 -14.65 -11.88 -5.74
N ASN A 235 -14.09 -13.06 -5.50
CA ASN A 235 -13.72 -13.97 -6.59
C ASN A 235 -14.94 -14.33 -7.45
N HIS A 236 -16.08 -14.64 -6.82
CA HIS A 236 -17.31 -14.96 -7.54
C HIS A 236 -17.84 -13.80 -8.37
N ILE A 237 -17.74 -12.54 -7.91
CA ILE A 237 -18.08 -11.36 -8.71
C ILE A 237 -17.29 -11.34 -10.03
N PHE A 238 -15.99 -11.63 -9.98
CA PHE A 238 -15.14 -11.66 -11.18
C PHE A 238 -15.45 -12.86 -12.10
N GLU A 239 -15.84 -14.00 -11.55
CA GLU A 239 -16.29 -15.16 -12.33
C GLU A 239 -17.57 -14.84 -13.10
N VAL A 240 -18.55 -14.22 -12.45
CA VAL A 240 -19.85 -13.87 -13.02
C VAL A 240 -19.77 -12.70 -14.01
N LEU A 241 -18.80 -11.82 -13.87
CA LEU A 241 -18.62 -10.66 -14.75
C LEU A 241 -18.61 -11.02 -16.24
N GLY A 242 -18.01 -12.15 -16.62
CA GLY A 242 -17.96 -12.64 -17.99
C GLY A 242 -19.26 -13.26 -18.47
N LEU A 243 -20.17 -13.62 -17.56
CA LEU A 243 -21.40 -14.39 -17.82
C LEU A 243 -22.65 -13.51 -17.79
N SER A 244 -22.80 -12.72 -16.74
CA SER A 244 -23.99 -11.88 -16.51
C SER A 244 -23.61 -10.56 -15.84
N LEU A 245 -23.67 -9.46 -16.59
CA LEU A 245 -23.38 -8.13 -16.06
C LEU A 245 -24.41 -7.67 -15.02
N PHE A 246 -25.65 -8.11 -15.16
CA PHE A 246 -26.71 -7.79 -14.20
C PHE A 246 -26.45 -8.46 -12.84
N GLU A 247 -26.13 -9.75 -12.87
CA GLU A 247 -25.81 -10.50 -11.65
C GLU A 247 -24.53 -9.97 -10.98
N CYS A 248 -23.50 -9.66 -11.79
CA CYS A 248 -22.27 -9.02 -11.32
C CYS A 248 -22.58 -7.69 -10.62
N TYR A 249 -23.47 -6.84 -11.18
CA TYR A 249 -23.90 -5.61 -10.53
C TYR A 249 -24.58 -5.89 -9.19
N ASP A 250 -25.57 -6.79 -9.15
CA ASP A 250 -26.34 -7.11 -7.95
C ASP A 250 -25.43 -7.58 -6.80
N MET A 251 -24.48 -8.47 -7.09
CA MET A 251 -23.51 -8.97 -6.13
C MET A 251 -22.56 -7.86 -5.64
N THR A 252 -22.07 -7.03 -6.56
CA THR A 252 -21.17 -5.91 -6.22
C THR A 252 -21.90 -4.86 -5.38
N GLU A 253 -23.14 -4.55 -5.70
CA GLU A 253 -23.98 -3.62 -4.91
C GLU A 253 -24.23 -4.13 -3.50
N LYS A 254 -24.55 -5.42 -3.33
CA LYS A 254 -24.73 -6.05 -2.02
C LYS A 254 -23.46 -5.93 -1.17
N LEU A 255 -22.31 -6.27 -1.76
CA LEU A 255 -21.03 -6.18 -1.07
C LEU A 255 -20.69 -4.73 -0.66
N TYR A 256 -20.89 -3.77 -1.58
CA TYR A 256 -20.72 -2.34 -1.30
C TYR A 256 -21.59 -1.89 -0.11
N LYS A 257 -22.88 -2.25 -0.08
CA LYS A 257 -23.80 -1.86 0.99
C LYS A 257 -23.35 -2.39 2.37
N GLU A 258 -22.84 -3.63 2.42
CA GLU A 258 -22.32 -4.21 3.66
C GLU A 258 -21.05 -3.48 4.13
N VAL A 259 -20.10 -3.20 3.22
CA VAL A 259 -18.88 -2.45 3.58
C VAL A 259 -19.22 -1.02 4.00
N LYS A 260 -20.16 -0.35 3.31
CA LYS A 260 -20.64 1.00 3.68
C LYS A 260 -21.26 1.01 5.10
N LYS A 261 -22.00 -0.04 5.47
CA LYS A 261 -22.56 -0.19 6.80
C LYS A 261 -21.46 -0.30 7.86
N ILE A 262 -20.49 -1.19 7.67
CA ILE A 262 -19.32 -1.34 8.56
C ILE A 262 -18.58 0.01 8.72
N ALA A 263 -18.32 0.68 7.60
CA ALA A 263 -17.63 1.97 7.58
C ALA A 263 -18.41 3.06 8.35
N THR A 264 -19.74 3.07 8.24
CA THR A 264 -20.61 4.03 8.94
C THR A 264 -20.57 3.80 10.46
N GLU A 265 -20.63 2.56 10.90
CA GLU A 265 -20.53 2.19 12.30
C GLU A 265 -19.19 2.63 12.89
N ILE A 266 -18.07 2.34 12.22
CA ILE A 266 -16.74 2.77 12.65
C ILE A 266 -16.61 4.30 12.68
N ASN A 267 -17.11 5.04 11.67
CA ASN A 267 -17.07 6.51 11.68
C ASN A 267 -17.90 7.13 12.80
N ASN A 268 -19.02 6.52 13.18
CA ASN A 268 -19.84 6.99 14.30
C ASN A 268 -19.07 6.87 15.63
N PHE A 269 -18.41 5.75 15.89
CA PHE A 269 -17.54 5.59 17.06
C PHE A 269 -16.43 6.64 17.13
N LEU A 270 -15.78 6.97 16.00
CA LEU A 270 -14.75 8.01 15.94
C LEU A 270 -15.29 9.41 16.27
N ASN A 271 -16.53 9.72 15.88
CA ASN A 271 -17.13 11.01 16.16
C ASN A 271 -17.60 11.13 17.63
N GLU A 272 -18.07 10.06 18.24
CA GLU A 272 -18.49 10.01 19.65
C GLU A 272 -17.28 10.13 20.59
N GLY A 273 -16.18 9.42 20.34
CA GLY A 273 -14.95 9.52 21.11
C GLY A 273 -14.35 10.93 21.13
N ASN A 274 -14.37 11.65 19.99
CA ASN A 274 -13.91 13.03 19.90
C ASN A 274 -14.86 14.04 20.62
N SER A 275 -16.11 13.69 20.89
CA SER A 275 -17.07 14.56 21.62
C SER A 275 -16.86 14.51 23.13
N ASP A 276 -16.38 13.40 23.66
CA ASP A 276 -16.14 13.25 25.10
C ASP A 276 -14.82 13.91 25.56
N GLU A 277 -13.79 13.89 24.70
CA GLU A 277 -12.55 14.63 24.97
C GLU A 277 -12.75 16.16 24.98
N ARG A 278 -13.70 16.71 24.19
CA ARG A 278 -14.01 18.14 24.19
C ARG A 278 -14.87 18.60 25.38
N LYS A 279 -15.45 17.69 26.14
CA LYS A 279 -16.24 18.02 27.35
C LYS A 279 -15.41 18.01 28.63
N GLN A 280 -14.13 17.64 28.55
CA GLN A 280 -13.20 17.61 29.69
C GLN A 280 -12.18 18.77 29.72
N ILE A 281 -12.34 19.76 28.85
CA ILE A 281 -11.64 21.05 28.85
C ILE A 281 -12.68 22.14 29.13
#